data_2050a2eb6ab73fa5aeb04aedf6cb1573
#
_entry.id   2050a2eb6ab73fa5aeb04aedf6cb1573
#
_cell.length_a   1.000
_cell.length_b   1.000
_cell.length_c   1.000
_cell.angle_alpha   90.00
_cell.angle_beta   90.00
_cell.angle_gamma   90.00
#
_symmetry.space_group_name_H-M   'P 1'
#
loop_
_entity.id
_entity.type
_entity.pdbx_description
1 polymer ?
#
loop_
_entity_poly.entity_id
_entity_poly.type
_entity_poly.pdbx_seq_one_letter_code
_entity_poly.pdbx_strand_id
1 'polypeptide(L)'
;MRGIVSAIRHSISGEELYTIIGENPAVGSSDRVLKLYDAVEFNLDGHSREGHARIVVDSIEEGDKSAYSKEIERLVGENLSKELLKTNIKQFDSVIESMQEGMLAAEKRIIRSALSGSPIVVRFHNDGDGSSGAIALFRSLSKLQGTMQGKSVNISYRINKSIAYYASSLWNDKLFFNSFESAERPLVVIVDFGTSEQSIEAIEGADGIDLVWVDHHPIPKEFPLGKISIYISPWLHGGGSDQTAGAIACVLAYSLTKQSAKEAQGLQELAYISMISDHSAFAPKVQEAAEKALVLDHITSKKLRYEDVNEPSLTPKSMNAVLENPQKWKEVFKKAHEQLDEALRLGMKHAKHYKSALGFKIVELDFGHVSVLDYDILPGRYSSRLHDEVHELLNEDVVLIVHYANSISIRMDKKVSKSINILSIIDNMKANKDYVLNGGGHMEAASIKVADGYIDEALDALFAELGADRNA
;
A
#
# COMPACT_ATOMS: atom_id res chain seq x y z
N MET A 1 35.97 -11.45 10.48
CA MET A 1 35.16 -10.99 9.31
C MET A 1 35.67 -9.64 8.86
N ARG A 2 35.49 -9.29 7.58
CA ARG A 2 35.85 -7.95 7.06
C ARG A 2 34.62 -7.29 6.43
N GLY A 3 34.50 -5.97 6.61
CA GLY A 3 33.41 -5.23 5.98
C GLY A 3 33.57 -3.73 6.08
N ILE A 4 32.57 -3.01 5.57
CA ILE A 4 32.54 -1.55 5.51
C ILE A 4 31.29 -1.06 6.23
N VAL A 5 31.46 -0.08 7.13
CA VAL A 5 30.34 0.54 7.86
C VAL A 5 29.52 1.36 6.88
N SER A 6 28.24 0.97 6.72
CA SER A 6 27.30 1.54 5.73
C SER A 6 26.17 2.35 6.34
N ALA A 7 25.81 2.08 7.62
CA ALA A 7 24.85 2.88 8.36
C ALA A 7 25.10 2.81 9.86
N ILE A 8 24.68 3.86 10.55
CA ILE A 8 24.70 4.00 12.00
C ILE A 8 23.28 4.42 12.41
N ARG A 9 22.68 3.66 13.34
CA ARG A 9 21.39 4.03 13.94
C ARG A 9 21.61 4.43 15.39
N HIS A 10 21.14 5.60 15.74
CA HIS A 10 21.14 6.11 17.12
C HIS A 10 19.83 5.70 17.82
N SER A 11 19.93 4.92 18.90
CA SER A 11 18.77 4.56 19.71
C SER A 11 18.47 5.64 20.76
N ILE A 12 17.25 5.63 21.28
CA ILE A 12 16.82 6.53 22.37
C ILE A 12 17.60 6.22 23.67
N SER A 13 18.02 4.99 23.87
CA SER A 13 18.84 4.54 25.01
C SER A 13 20.30 5.00 24.93
N GLY A 14 20.72 5.57 23.80
CA GLY A 14 22.11 5.97 23.52
C GLY A 14 22.98 4.83 22.98
N GLU A 15 22.42 3.64 22.72
CA GLU A 15 23.13 2.56 22.03
C GLU A 15 23.17 2.86 20.53
N GLU A 16 24.33 2.72 19.91
CA GLU A 16 24.51 2.83 18.47
C GLU A 16 24.52 1.44 17.83
N LEU A 17 23.74 1.28 16.76
CA LEU A 17 23.71 0.07 15.95
C LEU A 17 24.36 0.35 14.61
N TYR A 18 25.38 -0.42 14.29
CA TYR A 18 26.17 -0.33 13.06
C TYR A 18 25.71 -1.38 12.07
N THR A 19 25.51 -1.00 10.83
CA THR A 19 25.37 -1.91 9.70
C THR A 19 26.71 -1.98 8.98
N ILE A 20 27.24 -3.21 8.83
CA ILE A 20 28.49 -3.48 8.15
C ILE A 20 28.18 -4.38 6.96
N ILE A 21 28.56 -3.94 5.77
CA ILE A 21 28.42 -4.70 4.52
C ILE A 21 29.76 -5.37 4.17
N GLY A 22 29.72 -6.55 3.55
CA GLY A 22 30.87 -7.33 3.17
C GLY A 22 30.52 -8.76 2.84
N GLU A 23 31.48 -9.66 2.83
CA GLU A 23 31.24 -11.10 2.62
C GLU A 23 30.30 -11.70 3.67
N ASN A 24 30.36 -11.21 4.89
CA ASN A 24 29.52 -11.61 6.01
C ASN A 24 28.88 -10.36 6.63
N PRO A 25 27.80 -9.82 6.01
CA PRO A 25 27.18 -8.60 6.48
C PRO A 25 26.57 -8.77 7.86
N ALA A 26 26.67 -7.74 8.69
CA ALA A 26 26.24 -7.79 10.10
C ALA A 26 25.56 -6.49 10.54
N VAL A 27 24.66 -6.62 11.52
CA VAL A 27 24.03 -5.50 12.24
C VAL A 27 24.16 -5.75 13.74
N GLY A 28 24.74 -4.79 14.46
CA GLY A 28 24.90 -4.91 15.90
C GLY A 28 25.48 -3.69 16.56
N SER A 29 25.57 -3.69 17.90
CA SER A 29 26.29 -2.70 18.67
C SER A 29 27.79 -3.01 18.68
N SER A 30 28.66 -1.98 18.72
CA SER A 30 30.10 -2.13 18.72
C SER A 30 30.69 -1.72 20.06
N ASP A 31 31.84 -2.33 20.41
CA ASP A 31 32.70 -1.95 21.53
C ASP A 31 33.55 -0.71 21.21
N ARG A 32 33.56 -0.27 19.94
CA ARG A 32 34.26 0.92 19.45
C ARG A 32 33.32 1.84 18.69
N VAL A 33 33.58 3.12 18.71
CA VAL A 33 32.92 4.11 17.88
C VAL A 33 33.40 3.96 16.44
N LEU A 34 32.47 3.73 15.52
CA LEU A 34 32.73 3.57 14.10
C LEU A 34 32.14 4.75 13.32
N LYS A 35 32.68 5.04 12.15
CA LYS A 35 32.19 6.08 11.24
C LYS A 35 31.76 5.45 9.93
N LEU A 36 30.90 6.15 9.19
CA LEU A 36 30.55 5.75 7.83
C LEU A 36 31.80 5.55 6.98
N TYR A 37 31.79 4.47 6.22
CA TYR A 37 32.85 4.01 5.33
C TYR A 37 34.08 3.41 6.03
N ASP A 38 34.18 3.39 7.37
CA ASP A 38 35.26 2.68 8.04
C ASP A 38 35.32 1.23 7.54
N ALA A 39 36.50 0.79 7.12
CA ALA A 39 36.80 -0.60 6.82
C ALA A 39 37.21 -1.28 8.11
N VAL A 40 36.54 -2.36 8.48
CA VAL A 40 36.69 -3.02 9.77
C VAL A 40 36.96 -4.52 9.62
N GLU A 41 37.87 -5.02 10.45
CA GLU A 41 37.91 -6.45 10.80
C GLU A 41 37.20 -6.63 12.12
N PHE A 42 36.28 -7.61 12.19
CA PHE A 42 35.43 -7.78 13.35
C PHE A 42 35.00 -9.24 13.55
N ASN A 43 34.55 -9.53 14.77
CA ASN A 43 33.89 -10.77 15.15
C ASN A 43 32.56 -10.45 15.83
N LEU A 44 31.64 -11.41 15.86
CA LEU A 44 30.42 -11.31 16.65
C LEU A 44 30.59 -12.13 17.93
N ASP A 45 30.32 -11.47 19.06
CA ASP A 45 30.46 -12.12 20.41
C ASP A 45 29.26 -11.75 21.28
N GLY A 46 28.31 -12.69 21.37
CA GLY A 46 27.13 -12.56 22.22
C GLY A 46 26.15 -11.49 21.76
N HIS A 47 25.41 -10.90 22.72
CA HIS A 47 24.39 -9.90 22.50
C HIS A 47 24.56 -8.71 23.45
N SER A 48 24.13 -7.53 23.03
CA SER A 48 24.02 -6.32 23.84
C SER A 48 22.91 -6.46 24.90
N ARG A 49 22.83 -5.48 25.81
CA ARG A 49 21.74 -5.42 26.81
C ARG A 49 20.35 -5.32 26.18
N GLU A 50 20.24 -4.78 24.98
CA GLU A 50 18.98 -4.68 24.21
C GLU A 50 18.73 -5.89 23.30
N GLY A 51 19.60 -6.92 23.36
CA GLY A 51 19.45 -8.15 22.60
C GLY A 51 19.94 -8.08 21.14
N HIS A 52 20.66 -7.01 20.78
CA HIS A 52 21.32 -6.89 19.48
C HIS A 52 22.65 -7.66 19.46
N ALA A 53 23.09 -8.13 18.29
CA ALA A 53 24.38 -8.77 18.17
C ALA A 53 25.49 -7.79 18.59
N ARG A 54 26.52 -8.29 19.27
CA ARG A 54 27.68 -7.49 19.68
C ARG A 54 28.82 -7.68 18.68
N ILE A 55 29.26 -6.57 18.10
CA ILE A 55 30.38 -6.49 17.16
C ILE A 55 31.64 -6.15 17.96
N VAL A 56 32.61 -7.05 17.96
CA VAL A 56 33.94 -6.86 18.55
C VAL A 56 34.90 -6.51 17.40
N VAL A 57 35.44 -5.30 17.42
CA VAL A 57 36.26 -4.77 16.33
C VAL A 57 37.74 -5.02 16.61
N ASP A 58 38.37 -5.80 15.74
CA ASP A 58 39.81 -6.12 15.81
C ASP A 58 40.65 -4.96 15.24
N SER A 59 40.31 -4.46 14.07
CA SER A 59 40.99 -3.32 13.42
C SER A 59 40.02 -2.38 12.73
N ILE A 60 40.41 -1.11 12.61
CA ILE A 60 39.71 -0.06 11.89
C ILE A 60 40.70 0.59 10.93
N GLU A 61 40.37 0.66 9.67
CA GLU A 61 41.07 1.43 8.65
C GLU A 61 40.15 2.51 8.09
N GLU A 62 40.69 3.68 7.81
CA GLU A 62 39.90 4.74 7.16
C GLU A 62 39.46 4.25 5.75
N GLY A 63 38.18 4.09 5.58
CA GLY A 63 37.59 3.57 4.34
C GLY A 63 37.27 4.67 3.35
N ASP A 64 36.92 4.25 2.14
CA ASP A 64 36.57 5.17 1.07
C ASP A 64 35.22 4.80 0.43
N LYS A 65 34.52 5.82 -0.11
CA LYS A 65 33.27 5.67 -0.82
C LYS A 65 33.36 4.76 -2.05
N SER A 66 34.54 4.64 -2.66
CA SER A 66 34.75 3.79 -3.85
C SER A 66 34.69 2.32 -3.47
N ALA A 67 35.30 1.94 -2.36
CA ALA A 67 35.23 0.58 -1.83
C ALA A 67 33.79 0.22 -1.44
N TYR A 68 33.09 1.12 -0.76
CA TYR A 68 31.67 0.97 -0.45
C TYR A 68 30.84 0.77 -1.73
N SER A 69 31.03 1.64 -2.75
CA SER A 69 30.26 1.57 -3.99
C SER A 69 30.43 0.23 -4.72
N LYS A 70 31.64 -0.31 -4.75
CA LYS A 70 31.91 -1.62 -5.35
C LYS A 70 31.22 -2.76 -4.60
N GLU A 71 31.28 -2.72 -3.28
CA GLU A 71 30.72 -3.77 -2.44
C GLU A 71 29.18 -3.78 -2.49
N ILE A 72 28.54 -2.62 -2.41
CA ILE A 72 27.08 -2.56 -2.47
C ILE A 72 26.57 -2.97 -3.86
N GLU A 73 27.26 -2.61 -4.95
CA GLU A 73 26.88 -3.06 -6.30
C GLU A 73 27.01 -4.59 -6.45
N ARG A 74 28.05 -5.18 -5.87
CA ARG A 74 28.22 -6.63 -5.84
C ARG A 74 27.04 -7.30 -5.12
N LEU A 75 26.69 -6.81 -3.92
CA LEU A 75 25.60 -7.34 -3.12
C LEU A 75 24.23 -7.18 -3.82
N VAL A 76 23.99 -6.05 -4.47
CA VAL A 76 22.78 -5.83 -5.28
C VAL A 76 22.72 -6.85 -6.42
N GLY A 77 23.82 -7.04 -7.16
CA GLY A 77 23.87 -7.99 -8.26
C GLY A 77 23.69 -9.46 -7.85
N GLU A 78 24.13 -9.85 -6.66
CA GLU A 78 23.98 -11.20 -6.14
C GLU A 78 22.55 -11.53 -5.69
N ASN A 79 21.81 -10.52 -5.21
CA ASN A 79 20.46 -10.70 -4.68
C ASN A 79 19.36 -10.46 -5.72
N LEU A 80 19.60 -9.57 -6.68
CA LEU A 80 18.64 -9.23 -7.72
C LEU A 80 18.27 -10.46 -8.57
N SER A 81 17.00 -10.79 -8.64
CA SER A 81 16.48 -11.76 -9.61
C SER A 81 16.37 -11.11 -10.99
N LYS A 82 16.74 -11.85 -12.04
CA LYS A 82 16.53 -11.42 -13.43
C LYS A 82 15.17 -11.86 -13.98
N GLU A 83 14.42 -12.63 -13.22
CA GLU A 83 13.13 -13.18 -13.61
C GLU A 83 12.01 -12.35 -13.00
N LEU A 84 10.97 -12.08 -13.77
CA LEU A 84 9.74 -11.47 -13.28
C LEU A 84 8.75 -12.54 -12.84
N LEU A 85 8.02 -12.26 -11.77
CA LEU A 85 6.88 -13.08 -11.38
C LEU A 85 5.85 -13.08 -12.51
N LYS A 86 5.41 -14.27 -12.93
CA LYS A 86 4.30 -14.42 -13.87
C LYS A 86 3.01 -14.66 -13.12
N THR A 87 2.01 -13.82 -13.38
CA THR A 87 0.66 -13.99 -12.80
C THR A 87 -0.17 -15.00 -13.55
N ASN A 88 0.28 -15.41 -14.75
CA ASN A 88 -0.48 -16.21 -15.73
C ASN A 88 -1.70 -15.48 -16.31
N ILE A 89 -1.74 -14.16 -16.18
CA ILE A 89 -2.75 -13.27 -16.75
C ILE A 89 -2.08 -12.44 -17.83
N LYS A 90 -2.24 -12.87 -19.09
CA LYS A 90 -1.49 -12.33 -20.22
C LYS A 90 -1.55 -10.80 -20.35
N GLN A 91 -2.74 -10.22 -20.16
CA GLN A 91 -2.94 -8.77 -20.28
C GLN A 91 -2.20 -8.00 -19.16
N PHE A 92 -2.19 -8.54 -17.96
CA PHE A 92 -1.43 -7.97 -16.85
C PHE A 92 0.06 -8.11 -17.12
N ASP A 93 0.54 -9.34 -17.38
CA ASP A 93 1.96 -9.63 -17.56
C ASP A 93 2.59 -8.83 -18.71
N SER A 94 1.82 -8.54 -19.79
CA SER A 94 2.33 -7.74 -20.93
C SER A 94 2.59 -6.28 -20.57
N VAL A 95 1.78 -5.68 -19.69
CA VAL A 95 2.01 -4.30 -19.21
C VAL A 95 3.20 -4.27 -18.25
N ILE A 96 3.32 -5.28 -17.37
CA ILE A 96 4.48 -5.42 -16.47
C ILE A 96 5.79 -5.48 -17.28
N GLU A 97 5.82 -6.26 -18.38
CA GLU A 97 7.00 -6.32 -19.24
C GLU A 97 7.38 -4.96 -19.83
N SER A 98 6.40 -4.12 -20.15
CA SER A 98 6.67 -2.77 -20.67
C SER A 98 7.18 -1.80 -19.58
N MET A 99 6.94 -2.10 -18.28
CA MET A 99 7.44 -1.32 -17.13
C MET A 99 8.80 -1.81 -16.62
N GLN A 100 9.44 -2.80 -17.27
CA GLN A 100 10.61 -3.51 -16.75
C GLN A 100 11.78 -2.59 -16.37
N GLU A 101 12.01 -1.50 -17.09
CA GLU A 101 13.11 -0.56 -16.79
C GLU A 101 12.88 0.14 -15.43
N GLY A 102 11.68 0.68 -15.20
CA GLY A 102 11.30 1.30 -13.92
C GLY A 102 11.30 0.30 -12.76
N MET A 103 10.79 -0.92 -13.02
CA MET A 103 10.82 -2.01 -12.05
C MET A 103 12.25 -2.33 -11.62
N LEU A 104 13.15 -2.56 -12.57
CA LEU A 104 14.56 -2.86 -12.30
C LEU A 104 15.27 -1.73 -11.52
N ALA A 105 14.96 -0.47 -11.83
CA ALA A 105 15.49 0.66 -11.10
C ALA A 105 15.02 0.66 -9.63
N ALA A 106 13.74 0.39 -9.39
CA ALA A 106 13.16 0.30 -8.06
C ALA A 106 13.74 -0.88 -7.27
N GLU A 107 13.86 -2.04 -7.88
CA GLU A 107 14.45 -3.25 -7.31
C GLU A 107 15.87 -2.98 -6.80
N LYS A 108 16.73 -2.44 -7.66
CA LYS A 108 18.11 -2.08 -7.29
C LYS A 108 18.13 -1.07 -6.14
N ARG A 109 17.27 -0.05 -6.19
CA ARG A 109 17.22 0.99 -5.16
C ARG A 109 16.78 0.44 -3.81
N ILE A 110 15.77 -0.44 -3.81
CA ILE A 110 15.25 -1.07 -2.59
C ILE A 110 16.28 -2.04 -1.99
N ILE A 111 16.89 -2.92 -2.81
CA ILE A 111 17.92 -3.87 -2.36
C ILE A 111 19.10 -3.11 -1.77
N ARG A 112 19.57 -2.06 -2.44
CA ARG A 112 20.66 -1.20 -1.97
C ARG A 112 20.38 -0.63 -0.59
N SER A 113 19.18 -0.04 -0.37
CA SER A 113 18.80 0.50 0.94
C SER A 113 18.67 -0.59 2.01
N ALA A 114 18.06 -1.72 1.67
CA ALA A 114 17.83 -2.79 2.63
C ALA A 114 19.14 -3.40 3.15
N LEU A 115 20.11 -3.62 2.25
CA LEU A 115 21.40 -4.22 2.59
C LEU A 115 22.38 -3.22 3.21
N SER A 116 22.36 -1.95 2.78
CA SER A 116 23.21 -0.91 3.37
C SER A 116 22.78 -0.46 4.77
N GLY A 117 21.60 -0.87 5.23
CA GLY A 117 21.04 -0.40 6.50
C GLY A 117 20.45 1.02 6.44
N SER A 118 20.36 1.63 5.24
CA SER A 118 19.70 2.92 5.07
C SER A 118 18.23 2.83 5.39
N PRO A 119 17.62 3.86 6.03
CA PRO A 119 16.25 3.76 6.47
C PRO A 119 15.27 3.72 5.31
N ILE A 120 14.30 2.79 5.40
CA ILE A 120 13.21 2.58 4.47
C ILE A 120 11.89 2.75 5.19
N VAL A 121 10.98 3.55 4.66
CA VAL A 121 9.58 3.56 5.05
C VAL A 121 8.76 3.00 3.89
N VAL A 122 8.05 1.91 4.14
CA VAL A 122 7.04 1.35 3.22
C VAL A 122 5.68 1.84 3.68
N ARG A 123 5.05 2.68 2.87
CA ARG A 123 3.70 3.17 3.07
C ARG A 123 2.75 2.50 2.11
N PHE A 124 1.59 2.08 2.57
CA PHE A 124 0.61 1.36 1.76
C PHE A 124 -0.81 1.76 2.15
N HIS A 125 -1.71 1.68 1.17
CA HIS A 125 -3.13 1.93 1.40
C HIS A 125 -3.75 0.87 2.32
N ASN A 126 -4.76 1.26 3.08
CA ASN A 126 -5.39 0.41 4.10
C ASN A 126 -6.49 -0.51 3.55
N ASP A 127 -6.30 -1.11 2.40
CA ASP A 127 -7.21 -2.09 1.78
C ASP A 127 -6.49 -3.38 1.38
N GLY A 128 -7.20 -4.27 0.72
CA GLY A 128 -6.63 -5.54 0.31
C GLY A 128 -5.60 -5.38 -0.81
N ASP A 129 -5.73 -4.36 -1.69
CA ASP A 129 -4.73 -4.07 -2.72
C ASP A 129 -3.42 -3.61 -2.10
N GLY A 130 -3.40 -2.46 -1.43
CA GLY A 130 -2.20 -1.92 -0.79
C GLY A 130 -1.59 -2.87 0.23
N SER A 131 -2.42 -3.59 1.01
CA SER A 131 -1.96 -4.56 2.00
C SER A 131 -1.29 -5.78 1.38
N SER A 132 -1.78 -6.28 0.26
CA SER A 132 -1.16 -7.40 -0.47
C SER A 132 0.24 -7.04 -0.93
N GLY A 133 0.42 -5.85 -1.52
CA GLY A 133 1.72 -5.33 -1.91
C GLY A 133 2.68 -5.15 -0.73
N ALA A 134 2.18 -4.61 0.39
CA ALA A 134 2.98 -4.45 1.60
C ALA A 134 3.42 -5.78 2.21
N ILE A 135 2.55 -6.80 2.22
CA ILE A 135 2.89 -8.16 2.69
C ILE A 135 3.95 -8.78 1.77
N ALA A 136 3.81 -8.62 0.46
CA ALA A 136 4.79 -9.12 -0.52
C ALA A 136 6.17 -8.50 -0.29
N LEU A 137 6.24 -7.18 -0.16
CA LEU A 137 7.48 -6.45 0.16
C LEU A 137 8.05 -6.88 1.52
N PHE A 138 7.19 -7.05 2.54
CA PHE A 138 7.62 -7.54 3.86
C PHE A 138 8.27 -8.93 3.77
N ARG A 139 7.67 -9.88 3.05
CA ARG A 139 8.22 -11.23 2.88
C ARG A 139 9.61 -11.18 2.24
N SER A 140 9.73 -10.48 1.13
CA SER A 140 10.99 -10.42 0.37
C SER A 140 12.06 -9.61 1.08
N LEU A 141 11.72 -8.47 1.68
CA LEU A 141 12.67 -7.67 2.46
C LEU A 141 13.13 -8.39 3.74
N SER A 142 12.23 -9.11 4.43
CA SER A 142 12.61 -9.92 5.59
C SER A 142 13.56 -11.04 5.20
N LYS A 143 13.35 -11.70 4.06
CA LYS A 143 14.25 -12.72 3.52
C LYS A 143 15.60 -12.12 3.15
N LEU A 144 15.61 -10.97 2.45
CA LEU A 144 16.83 -10.25 2.08
C LEU A 144 17.65 -9.85 3.32
N GLN A 145 17.00 -9.30 4.34
CA GLN A 145 17.65 -8.96 5.61
C GLN A 145 18.09 -10.18 6.41
N GLY A 146 17.43 -11.33 6.25
CA GLY A 146 17.81 -12.59 6.86
C GLY A 146 19.17 -13.14 6.37
N THR A 147 19.75 -12.57 5.31
CA THR A 147 21.13 -12.87 4.89
C THR A 147 22.18 -12.17 5.74
N MET A 148 21.77 -11.17 6.53
CA MET A 148 22.65 -10.42 7.44
C MET A 148 22.68 -11.09 8.81
N GLN A 149 23.85 -11.06 9.44
CA GLN A 149 23.98 -11.50 10.82
C GLN A 149 23.49 -10.38 11.78
N GLY A 150 22.65 -10.75 12.72
CA GLY A 150 21.97 -9.78 13.58
C GLY A 150 20.62 -9.31 13.05
N LYS A 151 19.94 -8.46 13.82
CA LYS A 151 18.57 -8.00 13.49
C LYS A 151 18.64 -6.60 12.90
N SER A 152 18.34 -6.48 11.62
CA SER A 152 18.15 -5.17 10.98
C SER A 152 16.89 -4.47 11.50
N VAL A 153 16.95 -3.15 11.63
CA VAL A 153 15.88 -2.30 12.19
C VAL A 153 15.62 -1.05 11.33
N ASN A 154 16.12 -1.05 10.10
CA ASN A 154 16.04 0.09 9.19
C ASN A 154 14.76 0.17 8.35
N ILE A 155 13.83 -0.76 8.48
CA ILE A 155 12.57 -0.77 7.71
C ILE A 155 11.38 -0.53 8.63
N SER A 156 10.57 0.48 8.29
CA SER A 156 9.29 0.79 8.95
C SER A 156 8.13 0.61 7.97
N TYR A 157 7.07 -0.06 8.39
CA TYR A 157 5.84 -0.23 7.60
C TYR A 157 4.75 0.64 8.19
N ARG A 158 4.08 1.44 7.34
CA ARG A 158 3.08 2.42 7.77
C ARG A 158 1.84 2.34 6.91
N ILE A 159 0.73 1.98 7.52
CA ILE A 159 -0.57 1.97 6.87
C ILE A 159 -1.04 3.42 6.64
N ASN A 160 -1.56 3.69 5.45
CA ASN A 160 -2.10 4.99 5.08
C ASN A 160 -3.62 4.89 4.90
N LYS A 161 -4.37 5.73 5.61
CA LYS A 161 -5.84 5.73 5.58
C LYS A 161 -6.42 6.77 4.62
N SER A 162 -5.58 7.52 3.96
CA SER A 162 -5.94 8.57 3.02
C SER A 162 -5.49 8.20 1.61
N ILE A 163 -6.18 8.74 0.61
CA ILE A 163 -5.79 8.65 -0.80
C ILE A 163 -4.55 9.50 -1.15
N ALA A 164 -4.03 10.30 -0.20
CA ALA A 164 -2.92 11.21 -0.42
C ALA A 164 -1.74 10.96 0.52
N TYR A 165 -0.54 11.23 0.04
CA TYR A 165 0.67 11.34 0.83
C TYR A 165 0.85 12.78 1.30
N TYR A 166 0.37 13.10 2.50
CA TYR A 166 0.40 14.46 3.03
C TYR A 166 1.78 14.88 3.56
N ALA A 167 2.03 16.19 3.63
CA ALA A 167 3.21 16.76 4.25
C ALA A 167 3.43 16.30 5.70
N SER A 168 2.35 16.08 6.46
CA SER A 168 2.41 15.50 7.81
C SER A 168 2.92 14.05 7.81
N SER A 169 2.59 13.28 6.78
CA SER A 169 3.12 11.93 6.59
C SER A 169 4.61 11.95 6.31
N LEU A 170 5.05 12.82 5.40
CA LEU A 170 6.46 13.05 5.12
C LEU A 170 7.23 13.50 6.37
N TRP A 171 6.65 14.40 7.16
CA TRP A 171 7.25 14.84 8.41
C TRP A 171 7.52 13.67 9.37
N ASN A 172 6.53 12.78 9.54
CA ASN A 172 6.71 11.59 10.35
C ASN A 172 7.79 10.64 9.80
N ASP A 173 7.96 10.57 8.47
CA ASP A 173 9.03 9.78 7.85
C ASP A 173 10.39 10.41 8.13
N LYS A 174 10.51 11.72 8.00
CA LYS A 174 11.75 12.46 8.34
C LYS A 174 12.14 12.25 9.81
N LEU A 175 11.20 12.21 10.75
CA LEU A 175 11.51 11.90 12.15
C LEU A 175 12.12 10.51 12.33
N PHE A 176 11.65 9.51 11.59
CA PHE A 176 12.26 8.18 11.59
C PHE A 176 13.67 8.22 10.98
N PHE A 177 13.85 8.93 9.86
CA PHE A 177 15.13 9.03 9.17
C PHE A 177 16.21 9.75 9.99
N ASN A 178 15.82 10.71 10.81
CA ASN A 178 16.76 11.48 11.68
C ASN A 178 17.49 10.60 12.70
N SER A 179 17.03 9.38 12.94
CA SER A 179 17.76 8.43 13.81
C SER A 179 18.84 7.63 13.09
N PHE A 180 19.12 7.93 11.81
CA PHE A 180 20.12 7.22 11.02
C PHE A 180 21.13 8.18 10.39
N GLU A 181 22.40 7.75 10.41
CA GLU A 181 23.41 8.18 9.46
C GLU A 181 23.63 7.05 8.47
N SER A 182 23.59 7.30 7.18
CA SER A 182 23.71 6.24 6.18
C SER A 182 24.41 6.66 4.90
N ALA A 183 25.08 5.69 4.27
CA ALA A 183 25.79 5.89 3.00
C ALA A 183 24.85 6.18 1.83
N GLU A 184 23.61 5.67 1.91
CA GLU A 184 22.55 5.90 0.92
C GLU A 184 21.51 6.89 1.48
N ARG A 185 20.79 7.57 0.58
CA ARG A 185 19.66 8.42 0.97
C ARG A 185 18.55 7.60 1.62
N PRO A 186 17.77 8.16 2.55
CA PRO A 186 16.53 7.56 3.02
C PRO A 186 15.58 7.24 1.86
N LEU A 187 14.77 6.20 2.01
CA LEU A 187 13.85 5.74 0.99
C LEU A 187 12.42 5.67 1.53
N VAL A 188 11.47 6.26 0.79
CA VAL A 188 10.04 5.98 0.96
C VAL A 188 9.55 5.15 -0.22
N VAL A 189 8.95 4.01 0.06
CA VAL A 189 8.24 3.18 -0.92
C VAL A 189 6.75 3.37 -0.69
N ILE A 190 6.03 3.88 -1.67
CA ILE A 190 4.59 4.13 -1.63
C ILE A 190 3.89 3.09 -2.50
N VAL A 191 2.85 2.46 -1.96
CA VAL A 191 2.08 1.41 -2.66
C VAL A 191 0.60 1.73 -2.57
N ASP A 192 -0.05 1.87 -3.73
CA ASP A 192 -1.48 1.93 -3.90
C ASP A 192 -2.15 3.19 -3.32
N PHE A 193 -1.48 4.31 -3.32
CA PHE A 193 -2.08 5.61 -2.99
C PHE A 193 -1.15 6.77 -3.34
N GLY A 194 -1.71 7.95 -3.26
CA GLY A 194 -0.94 9.19 -3.27
C GLY A 194 -0.81 9.84 -4.64
N THR A 195 -1.21 9.21 -5.73
CA THR A 195 -1.29 9.84 -7.05
C THR A 195 -2.45 10.84 -7.08
N SER A 196 -2.28 11.94 -6.36
CA SER A 196 -3.30 12.97 -6.16
C SER A 196 -2.67 14.35 -5.98
N GLU A 197 -3.42 15.41 -6.29
CA GLU A 197 -2.96 16.81 -6.13
C GLU A 197 -2.57 17.12 -4.66
N GLN A 198 -3.24 16.52 -3.69
CA GLN A 198 -2.96 16.71 -2.27
C GLN A 198 -1.60 16.16 -1.83
N SER A 199 -0.95 15.36 -2.66
CA SER A 199 0.40 14.82 -2.40
C SER A 199 1.52 15.75 -2.88
N ILE A 200 1.20 16.77 -3.67
CA ILE A 200 2.21 17.65 -4.31
C ILE A 200 3.12 18.29 -3.25
N GLU A 201 2.56 18.83 -2.18
CA GLU A 201 3.33 19.47 -1.10
C GLU A 201 4.33 18.49 -0.45
N ALA A 202 3.92 17.24 -0.23
CA ALA A 202 4.81 16.23 0.34
C ALA A 202 5.93 15.84 -0.64
N ILE A 203 5.59 15.68 -1.92
CA ILE A 203 6.58 15.36 -2.97
C ILE A 203 7.61 16.50 -3.09
N GLU A 204 7.14 17.75 -3.09
CA GLU A 204 8.00 18.92 -3.15
C GLU A 204 8.89 19.08 -1.90
N GLY A 205 8.37 18.68 -0.75
CA GLY A 205 9.12 18.71 0.50
C GLY A 205 10.07 17.52 0.72
N ALA A 206 10.17 16.56 -0.19
CA ALA A 206 10.96 15.33 -0.03
C ALA A 206 12.45 15.47 -0.39
N ASP A 207 13.00 16.68 -0.37
CA ASP A 207 14.41 16.91 -0.66
C ASP A 207 15.32 16.01 0.18
N GLY A 208 16.29 15.36 -0.48
CA GLY A 208 17.23 14.43 0.15
C GLY A 208 16.69 13.05 0.45
N ILE A 209 15.42 12.76 0.10
CA ILE A 209 14.76 11.48 0.25
C ILE A 209 14.43 10.93 -1.14
N ASP A 210 14.72 9.66 -1.36
CA ASP A 210 14.29 9.00 -2.60
C ASP A 210 12.88 8.44 -2.44
N LEU A 211 12.04 8.64 -3.47
CA LEU A 211 10.67 8.15 -3.54
C LEU A 211 10.58 7.05 -4.62
N VAL A 212 10.19 5.85 -4.22
CA VAL A 212 9.74 4.79 -5.12
C VAL A 212 8.23 4.71 -4.98
N TRP A 213 7.52 4.93 -6.07
CA TRP A 213 6.07 5.04 -6.07
C TRP A 213 5.45 4.01 -7.00
N VAL A 214 4.64 3.11 -6.45
CA VAL A 214 3.92 2.05 -7.17
C VAL A 214 2.44 2.33 -7.05
N ASP A 215 1.81 2.80 -8.12
CA ASP A 215 0.41 3.20 -8.09
C ASP A 215 -0.28 2.97 -9.42
N HIS A 216 -1.58 2.68 -9.38
CA HIS A 216 -2.41 2.41 -10.55
C HIS A 216 -3.56 3.42 -10.72
N HIS A 217 -3.60 4.44 -9.88
CA HIS A 217 -4.58 5.52 -9.99
C HIS A 217 -4.28 6.43 -11.19
N PRO A 218 -5.31 7.04 -11.81
CA PRO A 218 -5.13 8.03 -12.88
C PRO A 218 -4.22 9.18 -12.42
N ILE A 219 -3.30 9.59 -13.30
CA ILE A 219 -2.29 10.60 -12.97
C ILE A 219 -2.88 11.99 -13.22
N PRO A 220 -3.01 12.86 -12.19
CA PRO A 220 -3.43 14.25 -12.38
C PRO A 220 -2.46 15.02 -13.28
N LYS A 221 -2.98 15.97 -14.07
CA LYS A 221 -2.19 16.72 -15.05
C LYS A 221 -0.98 17.44 -14.44
N GLU A 222 -1.15 18.01 -13.25
CA GLU A 222 -0.12 18.79 -12.56
C GLU A 222 0.73 17.94 -11.59
N PHE A 223 0.59 16.60 -11.64
CA PHE A 223 1.33 15.72 -10.75
C PHE A 223 2.84 15.77 -11.05
N PRO A 224 3.71 16.03 -10.06
CA PRO A 224 5.12 16.34 -10.27
C PRO A 224 5.99 15.09 -10.45
N LEU A 225 5.76 14.31 -11.50
CA LEU A 225 6.47 13.07 -11.79
C LEU A 225 8.00 13.23 -11.77
N GLY A 226 8.52 14.36 -12.27
CA GLY A 226 9.95 14.63 -12.33
C GLY A 226 10.64 14.82 -10.97
N LYS A 227 9.87 14.91 -9.86
CA LYS A 227 10.39 14.98 -8.49
C LYS A 227 10.37 13.64 -7.77
N ILE A 228 9.75 12.63 -8.35
CA ILE A 228 9.71 11.27 -7.82
C ILE A 228 10.88 10.50 -8.41
N SER A 229 11.70 9.89 -7.54
CA SER A 229 12.93 9.21 -7.99
C SER A 229 12.62 8.06 -8.95
N ILE A 230 11.59 7.26 -8.65
CA ILE A 230 11.13 6.16 -9.51
C ILE A 230 9.61 6.05 -9.36
N TYR A 231 8.90 6.26 -10.47
CA TYR A 231 7.45 6.17 -10.53
C TYR A 231 7.03 5.00 -11.42
N ILE A 232 6.33 4.03 -10.84
CA ILE A 232 5.86 2.82 -11.52
C ILE A 232 4.35 2.89 -11.60
N SER A 233 3.83 3.10 -12.81
CA SER A 233 2.39 3.16 -13.05
C SER A 233 2.05 2.59 -14.43
N PRO A 234 1.02 1.74 -14.53
CA PRO A 234 0.55 1.20 -15.80
C PRO A 234 0.08 2.28 -16.77
N TRP A 235 -0.40 3.42 -16.27
CA TRP A 235 -0.85 4.54 -17.10
C TRP A 235 0.22 5.12 -18.03
N LEU A 236 1.49 5.01 -17.67
CA LEU A 236 2.62 5.44 -18.50
C LEU A 236 3.00 4.41 -19.58
N HIS A 237 2.39 3.22 -19.55
CA HIS A 237 2.77 2.08 -20.38
C HIS A 237 1.58 1.44 -21.12
N GLY A 238 0.51 2.21 -21.35
CA GLY A 238 -0.68 1.75 -22.07
C GLY A 238 -1.58 0.80 -21.29
N GLY A 239 -1.37 0.68 -19.98
CA GLY A 239 -2.27 0.01 -19.05
C GLY A 239 -3.26 0.99 -18.41
N GLY A 240 -3.82 0.61 -17.27
CA GLY A 240 -4.80 1.41 -16.53
C GLY A 240 -4.98 0.89 -15.10
N SER A 241 -6.09 1.23 -14.47
CA SER A 241 -6.35 0.85 -13.09
C SER A 241 -6.58 -0.65 -12.87
N ASP A 242 -6.86 -1.42 -13.91
CA ASP A 242 -6.99 -2.88 -13.81
C ASP A 242 -5.65 -3.59 -13.47
N GLN A 243 -4.49 -2.95 -13.71
CA GLN A 243 -3.21 -3.42 -13.20
C GLN A 243 -3.00 -2.88 -11.79
N THR A 244 -3.52 -3.57 -10.78
CA THR A 244 -3.54 -3.13 -9.39
C THR A 244 -2.14 -2.92 -8.80
N ALA A 245 -1.99 -1.93 -7.95
CA ALA A 245 -0.69 -1.52 -7.41
C ALA A 245 -0.06 -2.60 -6.52
N GLY A 246 -0.87 -3.32 -5.74
CA GLY A 246 -0.38 -4.43 -4.92
C GLY A 246 0.09 -5.60 -5.76
N ALA A 247 -0.56 -5.91 -6.89
CA ALA A 247 -0.09 -6.95 -7.81
C ALA A 247 1.24 -6.55 -8.47
N ILE A 248 1.40 -5.28 -8.86
CA ILE A 248 2.69 -4.74 -9.35
C ILE A 248 3.76 -4.85 -8.25
N ALA A 249 3.41 -4.50 -7.00
CA ALA A 249 4.32 -4.62 -5.87
C ALA A 249 4.69 -6.09 -5.55
N CYS A 250 3.81 -7.07 -5.83
CA CYS A 250 4.13 -8.49 -5.72
C CYS A 250 5.18 -8.91 -6.76
N VAL A 251 5.10 -8.40 -8.00
CA VAL A 251 6.13 -8.63 -9.03
C VAL A 251 7.45 -7.99 -8.62
N LEU A 252 7.42 -6.76 -8.14
CA LEU A 252 8.59 -6.06 -7.60
C LEU A 252 9.22 -6.86 -6.45
N ALA A 253 8.42 -7.32 -5.50
CA ALA A 253 8.88 -8.10 -4.36
C ALA A 253 9.54 -9.42 -4.76
N TYR A 254 9.04 -10.08 -5.81
CA TYR A 254 9.62 -11.32 -6.34
C TYR A 254 11.08 -11.13 -6.75
N SER A 255 11.39 -10.01 -7.38
CA SER A 255 12.72 -9.73 -7.93
C SER A 255 13.74 -9.25 -6.89
N LEU A 256 13.30 -8.84 -5.69
CA LEU A 256 14.19 -8.34 -4.63
C LEU A 256 15.15 -9.41 -4.07
N THR A 257 14.80 -10.68 -4.20
CA THR A 257 15.63 -11.79 -3.74
C THR A 257 15.25 -13.07 -4.48
N LYS A 258 16.16 -14.04 -4.52
CA LYS A 258 15.88 -15.36 -5.14
C LYS A 258 14.75 -16.06 -4.39
N GLN A 259 13.67 -16.41 -5.09
CA GLN A 259 12.48 -17.05 -4.54
C GLN A 259 12.48 -18.56 -4.85
N SER A 260 12.04 -19.37 -3.90
CA SER A 260 11.66 -20.76 -4.16
C SER A 260 10.30 -20.82 -4.89
N ALA A 261 9.97 -21.95 -5.50
CA ALA A 261 8.68 -22.13 -6.16
C ALA A 261 7.47 -21.88 -5.23
N LYS A 262 7.57 -22.27 -3.95
CA LYS A 262 6.53 -22.04 -2.94
C LYS A 262 6.38 -20.56 -2.60
N GLU A 263 7.49 -19.83 -2.48
CA GLU A 263 7.47 -18.38 -2.23
C GLU A 263 6.90 -17.63 -3.44
N ALA A 264 7.28 -18.01 -4.66
CA ALA A 264 6.72 -17.47 -5.90
C ALA A 264 5.20 -17.67 -5.96
N GLN A 265 4.71 -18.86 -5.63
CA GLN A 265 3.28 -19.16 -5.56
C GLN A 265 2.57 -18.30 -4.50
N GLY A 266 3.20 -18.07 -3.34
CA GLY A 266 2.64 -17.21 -2.29
C GLY A 266 2.60 -15.73 -2.70
N LEU A 267 3.55 -15.24 -3.51
CA LEU A 267 3.50 -13.89 -4.09
C LEU A 267 2.45 -13.78 -5.20
N GLN A 268 2.29 -14.83 -6.03
CA GLN A 268 1.22 -14.89 -7.03
C GLN A 268 -0.17 -14.88 -6.38
N GLU A 269 -0.36 -15.60 -5.27
CA GLU A 269 -1.61 -15.56 -4.51
C GLU A 269 -1.91 -14.15 -3.99
N LEU A 270 -0.91 -13.43 -3.45
CA LEU A 270 -1.06 -12.03 -3.03
C LEU A 270 -1.43 -11.12 -4.20
N ALA A 271 -0.86 -11.32 -5.38
CA ALA A 271 -1.25 -10.59 -6.58
C ALA A 271 -2.72 -10.84 -6.96
N TYR A 272 -3.20 -12.07 -6.81
CA TYR A 272 -4.61 -12.40 -7.04
C TYR A 272 -5.53 -11.73 -6.00
N ILE A 273 -5.14 -11.77 -4.72
CA ILE A 273 -5.86 -11.08 -3.64
C ILE A 273 -5.97 -9.58 -3.95
N SER A 274 -4.89 -8.95 -4.36
CA SER A 274 -4.84 -7.54 -4.77
C SER A 274 -5.86 -7.24 -5.88
N MET A 275 -5.81 -7.99 -6.98
CA MET A 275 -6.71 -7.81 -8.13
C MET A 275 -8.19 -8.03 -7.76
N ILE A 276 -8.48 -9.00 -6.90
CA ILE A 276 -9.85 -9.30 -6.45
C ILE A 276 -10.36 -8.20 -5.52
N SER A 277 -9.52 -7.74 -4.59
CA SER A 277 -9.88 -6.68 -3.63
C SER A 277 -10.24 -5.37 -4.32
N ASP A 278 -9.56 -5.07 -5.42
CA ASP A 278 -9.78 -3.84 -6.20
C ASP A 278 -10.71 -4.05 -7.41
N HIS A 279 -11.45 -5.17 -7.46
CA HIS A 279 -12.39 -5.49 -8.54
C HIS A 279 -11.82 -5.35 -9.96
N SER A 280 -10.51 -5.63 -10.13
CA SER A 280 -9.85 -5.58 -11.43
C SER A 280 -10.55 -6.48 -12.45
N ALA A 281 -10.63 -6.02 -13.71
CA ALA A 281 -11.11 -6.85 -14.81
C ALA A 281 -10.22 -8.09 -15.05
N PHE A 282 -9.01 -8.09 -14.52
CA PHE A 282 -8.06 -9.19 -14.59
C PHE A 282 -8.13 -10.14 -13.40
N ALA A 283 -9.02 -9.87 -12.42
CA ALA A 283 -9.14 -10.68 -11.23
C ALA A 283 -9.46 -12.15 -11.56
N PRO A 284 -8.64 -13.11 -11.13
CA PRO A 284 -8.88 -14.52 -11.40
C PRO A 284 -10.01 -15.06 -10.51
N LYS A 285 -10.77 -16.03 -11.01
CA LYS A 285 -11.82 -16.72 -10.24
C LYS A 285 -11.20 -17.78 -9.33
N VAL A 286 -10.51 -17.37 -8.29
CA VAL A 286 -9.87 -18.25 -7.29
C VAL A 286 -10.54 -18.04 -5.93
N GLN A 287 -11.32 -19.00 -5.49
CA GLN A 287 -12.16 -18.90 -4.28
C GLN A 287 -11.35 -18.54 -3.03
N GLU A 288 -10.25 -19.23 -2.77
CA GLU A 288 -9.42 -18.96 -1.57
C GLU A 288 -8.83 -17.54 -1.59
N ALA A 289 -8.43 -17.05 -2.76
CA ALA A 289 -7.93 -15.68 -2.89
C ALA A 289 -9.05 -14.65 -2.64
N ALA A 290 -10.28 -14.93 -3.08
CA ALA A 290 -11.43 -14.06 -2.82
C ALA A 290 -11.79 -14.02 -1.33
N GLU A 291 -11.74 -15.16 -0.65
CA GLU A 291 -11.95 -15.22 0.79
C GLU A 291 -10.87 -14.44 1.56
N LYS A 292 -9.60 -14.59 1.18
CA LYS A 292 -8.48 -13.86 1.77
C LYS A 292 -8.50 -12.35 1.46
N ALA A 293 -9.01 -11.94 0.28
CA ALA A 293 -9.24 -10.54 -0.03
C ALA A 293 -10.23 -9.90 0.96
N LEU A 294 -11.37 -10.56 1.20
CA LEU A 294 -12.33 -10.11 2.20
C LEU A 294 -11.73 -10.07 3.61
N VAL A 295 -10.85 -11.03 3.96
CA VAL A 295 -10.14 -11.03 5.24
C VAL A 295 -9.24 -9.80 5.37
N LEU A 296 -8.46 -9.44 4.35
CA LEU A 296 -7.60 -8.26 4.39
C LEU A 296 -8.44 -6.98 4.49
N ASP A 297 -9.48 -6.83 3.69
CA ASP A 297 -10.38 -5.68 3.75
C ASP A 297 -11.06 -5.55 5.12
N HIS A 298 -11.44 -6.67 5.73
CA HIS A 298 -11.99 -6.67 7.09
C HIS A 298 -10.97 -6.21 8.13
N ILE A 299 -9.78 -6.78 8.12
CA ILE A 299 -8.73 -6.45 9.11
C ILE A 299 -8.33 -4.98 8.99
N THR A 300 -8.11 -4.48 7.78
CA THR A 300 -7.63 -3.11 7.54
C THR A 300 -8.70 -2.04 7.75
N SER A 301 -9.98 -2.41 7.61
CA SER A 301 -11.11 -1.52 7.84
C SER A 301 -11.50 -1.39 9.31
N LYS A 302 -10.96 -2.27 10.17
CA LYS A 302 -11.30 -2.29 11.58
C LYS A 302 -11.12 -0.92 12.22
N LYS A 303 -12.18 -0.37 12.81
CA LYS A 303 -12.08 0.86 13.60
C LYS A 303 -11.24 0.55 14.82
N LEU A 304 -10.18 1.32 15.06
CA LEU A 304 -9.49 1.32 16.34
C LEU A 304 -10.47 1.86 17.39
N ARG A 305 -11.07 0.98 18.19
CA ARG A 305 -11.84 1.36 19.39
C ARG A 305 -10.86 1.67 20.51
N TYR A 306 -11.26 2.52 21.44
CA TYR A 306 -10.45 2.85 22.61
C TYR A 306 -10.09 1.60 23.45
N GLU A 307 -10.90 0.54 23.32
CA GLU A 307 -10.72 -0.76 23.97
C GLU A 307 -9.64 -1.63 23.28
N ASP A 308 -9.25 -1.31 22.04
CA ASP A 308 -8.29 -2.08 21.24
C ASP A 308 -6.84 -1.57 21.42
N VAL A 309 -6.56 -0.76 22.42
CA VAL A 309 -5.22 -0.18 22.70
C VAL A 309 -4.14 -1.27 22.88
N ASN A 310 -4.55 -2.50 23.20
CA ASN A 310 -3.67 -3.67 23.38
C ASN A 310 -3.62 -4.58 22.14
N GLU A 311 -4.37 -4.32 21.06
CA GLU A 311 -4.20 -5.08 19.83
C GLU A 311 -2.88 -4.69 19.16
N PRO A 312 -2.10 -5.66 18.67
CA PRO A 312 -0.86 -5.38 17.96
C PRO A 312 -1.19 -4.49 16.74
N SER A 313 -0.43 -3.42 16.58
CA SER A 313 -0.56 -2.51 15.44
C SER A 313 -0.63 -3.30 14.13
N LEU A 314 -1.58 -2.95 13.26
CA LEU A 314 -1.71 -3.55 11.93
C LEU A 314 -0.41 -3.34 11.14
N THR A 315 0.32 -4.41 10.95
CA THR A 315 1.57 -4.44 10.20
C THR A 315 1.50 -5.53 9.12
N PRO A 316 2.27 -5.43 8.04
CA PRO A 316 2.36 -6.54 7.07
C PRO A 316 2.74 -7.87 7.72
N LYS A 317 3.53 -7.85 8.78
CA LYS A 317 3.88 -9.05 9.55
C LYS A 317 2.67 -9.69 10.23
N SER A 318 1.83 -8.88 10.90
CA SER A 318 0.63 -9.40 11.59
C SER A 318 -0.43 -9.89 10.59
N MET A 319 -0.65 -9.16 9.49
CA MET A 319 -1.54 -9.55 8.42
C MET A 319 -1.07 -10.84 7.73
N ASN A 320 0.22 -10.94 7.43
CA ASN A 320 0.83 -12.15 6.89
C ASN A 320 0.60 -13.37 7.80
N ALA A 321 0.79 -13.22 9.11
CA ALA A 321 0.56 -14.29 10.08
C ALA A 321 -0.91 -14.75 10.15
N VAL A 322 -1.86 -13.86 9.84
CA VAL A 322 -3.26 -14.25 9.68
C VAL A 322 -3.44 -15.10 8.42
N LEU A 323 -2.97 -14.61 7.26
CA LEU A 323 -3.14 -15.31 5.97
C LEU A 323 -2.46 -16.67 5.90
N GLU A 324 -1.31 -16.83 6.56
CA GLU A 324 -0.57 -18.10 6.61
C GLU A 324 -1.16 -19.12 7.57
N ASN A 325 -2.10 -18.72 8.43
CA ASN A 325 -2.78 -19.63 9.35
C ASN A 325 -4.20 -19.97 8.86
N PRO A 326 -4.44 -21.18 8.29
CA PRO A 326 -5.74 -21.55 7.72
C PRO A 326 -6.92 -21.47 8.69
N GLN A 327 -6.70 -21.79 9.98
CA GLN A 327 -7.74 -21.69 10.98
C GLN A 327 -8.11 -20.23 11.26
N LYS A 328 -7.09 -19.38 11.39
CA LYS A 328 -7.24 -17.97 11.77
C LYS A 328 -7.91 -17.15 10.66
N TRP A 329 -7.44 -17.28 9.41
CA TRP A 329 -8.07 -16.50 8.34
C TRP A 329 -9.49 -16.97 8.02
N LYS A 330 -9.81 -18.28 8.14
CA LYS A 330 -11.18 -18.79 7.98
C LYS A 330 -12.13 -18.30 9.08
N GLU A 331 -11.65 -18.15 10.30
CA GLU A 331 -12.42 -17.55 11.39
C GLU A 331 -12.73 -16.07 11.11
N VAL A 332 -11.71 -15.29 10.67
CA VAL A 332 -11.90 -13.88 10.29
C VAL A 332 -12.82 -13.77 9.09
N PHE A 333 -12.66 -14.62 8.07
CA PHE A 333 -13.54 -14.65 6.88
C PHE A 333 -15.00 -14.88 7.29
N LYS A 334 -15.28 -15.87 8.13
CA LYS A 334 -16.64 -16.16 8.59
C LYS A 334 -17.26 -14.92 9.26
N LYS A 335 -16.52 -14.28 10.18
CA LYS A 335 -16.97 -13.05 10.84
C LYS A 335 -17.23 -11.94 9.83
N ALA A 336 -16.32 -11.72 8.90
CA ALA A 336 -16.45 -10.69 7.88
C ALA A 336 -17.67 -10.91 6.98
N HIS A 337 -17.88 -12.16 6.57
CA HIS A 337 -19.02 -12.56 5.73
C HIS A 337 -20.35 -12.37 6.45
N GLU A 338 -20.46 -12.83 7.69
CA GLU A 338 -21.67 -12.63 8.52
C GLU A 338 -22.01 -11.15 8.71
N GLN A 339 -21.00 -10.30 8.95
CA GLN A 339 -21.21 -8.84 9.08
C GLN A 339 -21.63 -8.21 7.75
N LEU A 340 -21.06 -8.67 6.64
CA LEU A 340 -21.42 -8.19 5.31
C LEU A 340 -22.87 -8.53 4.98
N ASP A 341 -23.29 -9.80 5.19
CA ASP A 341 -24.66 -10.24 4.95
C ASP A 341 -25.68 -9.47 5.79
N GLU A 342 -25.37 -9.22 7.05
CA GLU A 342 -26.23 -8.43 7.93
C GLU A 342 -26.33 -6.97 7.46
N ALA A 343 -25.21 -6.34 7.07
CA ALA A 343 -25.20 -4.99 6.55
C ALA A 343 -25.99 -4.86 5.24
N LEU A 344 -25.86 -5.87 4.35
CA LEU A 344 -26.66 -5.99 3.13
C LEU A 344 -28.16 -6.04 3.45
N ARG A 345 -28.56 -6.96 4.32
CA ARG A 345 -29.96 -7.16 4.71
C ARG A 345 -30.57 -5.87 5.29
N LEU A 346 -29.82 -5.17 6.14
CA LEU A 346 -30.27 -3.92 6.75
C LEU A 346 -30.25 -2.76 5.74
N GLY A 347 -29.21 -2.64 4.93
CA GLY A 347 -29.09 -1.61 3.90
C GLY A 347 -30.21 -1.73 2.87
N MET A 348 -30.45 -2.91 2.33
CA MET A 348 -31.51 -3.13 1.33
C MET A 348 -32.92 -2.87 1.87
N LYS A 349 -33.15 -3.07 3.17
CA LYS A 349 -34.43 -2.71 3.81
C LYS A 349 -34.73 -1.21 3.77
N HIS A 350 -33.72 -0.37 3.74
CA HIS A 350 -33.82 1.09 3.73
C HIS A 350 -33.37 1.70 2.38
N ALA A 351 -33.13 0.87 1.36
CA ALA A 351 -32.73 1.32 0.03
C ALA A 351 -33.82 2.17 -0.62
N LYS A 352 -33.43 3.29 -1.17
CA LYS A 352 -34.27 4.11 -2.04
C LYS A 352 -33.87 3.88 -3.50
N HIS A 353 -34.87 3.79 -4.36
CA HIS A 353 -34.67 3.49 -5.78
C HIS A 353 -35.13 4.65 -6.65
N TYR A 354 -34.24 5.09 -7.55
CA TYR A 354 -34.52 6.17 -8.49
C TYR A 354 -34.22 5.72 -9.92
N LYS A 355 -34.84 6.38 -10.88
CA LYS A 355 -34.58 6.14 -12.29
C LYS A 355 -33.88 7.36 -12.89
N SER A 356 -32.71 7.17 -13.46
CA SER A 356 -32.03 8.20 -14.22
C SER A 356 -32.69 8.41 -15.57
N ALA A 357 -32.80 9.66 -16.02
CA ALA A 357 -33.18 10.01 -17.36
C ALA A 357 -32.20 9.47 -18.43
N LEU A 358 -30.98 9.08 -18.00
CA LEU A 358 -29.94 8.47 -18.84
C LEU A 358 -30.11 6.96 -19.00
N GLY A 359 -31.13 6.34 -18.39
CA GLY A 359 -31.56 4.98 -18.66
C GLY A 359 -31.01 3.88 -17.74
N PHE A 360 -30.42 4.24 -16.59
CA PHE A 360 -29.98 3.29 -15.55
C PHE A 360 -30.73 3.53 -14.23
N LYS A 361 -30.61 2.61 -13.29
CA LYS A 361 -31.14 2.76 -11.93
C LYS A 361 -30.09 3.35 -10.99
N ILE A 362 -30.56 4.17 -10.06
CA ILE A 362 -29.77 4.62 -8.91
C ILE A 362 -30.37 3.98 -7.64
N VAL A 363 -29.52 3.38 -6.85
CA VAL A 363 -29.88 2.83 -5.54
C VAL A 363 -29.13 3.59 -4.48
N GLU A 364 -29.85 4.30 -3.61
CA GLU A 364 -29.28 5.05 -2.48
C GLU A 364 -29.43 4.23 -1.21
N LEU A 365 -28.33 4.09 -0.48
CA LEU A 365 -28.27 3.45 0.83
C LEU A 365 -27.73 4.43 1.86
N ASP A 366 -28.55 4.76 2.84
CA ASP A 366 -28.15 5.56 4.01
C ASP A 366 -27.69 4.63 5.14
N PHE A 367 -26.37 4.56 5.32
CA PHE A 367 -25.77 3.78 6.41
C PHE A 367 -25.87 4.49 7.78
N GLY A 368 -26.36 5.71 7.86
CA GLY A 368 -26.71 6.36 9.13
C GLY A 368 -27.79 5.63 9.90
N HIS A 369 -28.66 4.91 9.16
CA HIS A 369 -29.73 4.07 9.75
C HIS A 369 -29.28 2.64 10.09
N VAL A 370 -28.11 2.21 9.63
CA VAL A 370 -27.49 0.95 10.04
C VAL A 370 -26.56 1.27 11.20
N SER A 371 -26.75 0.62 12.36
CA SER A 371 -25.88 0.84 13.53
C SER A 371 -24.44 0.42 13.22
N VAL A 372 -23.69 1.34 12.61
CA VAL A 372 -22.29 1.15 12.21
C VAL A 372 -21.36 0.95 13.43
N LEU A 373 -21.87 1.25 14.63
CA LEU A 373 -21.11 1.06 15.87
C LEU A 373 -20.87 -0.42 16.17
N ASP A 374 -21.73 -1.32 15.67
CA ASP A 374 -21.61 -2.76 15.89
C ASP A 374 -20.81 -3.48 14.80
N TYR A 375 -20.46 -2.78 13.71
CA TYR A 375 -19.67 -3.33 12.61
C TYR A 375 -18.24 -2.81 12.63
N ASP A 376 -17.30 -3.73 12.49
CA ASP A 376 -15.86 -3.41 12.43
C ASP A 376 -15.46 -2.74 11.10
N ILE A 377 -16.36 -2.65 10.11
CA ILE A 377 -16.07 -2.26 8.73
C ILE A 377 -16.73 -0.93 8.36
N LEU A 378 -16.00 -0.09 7.63
CA LEU A 378 -16.51 1.19 7.12
C LEU A 378 -17.47 0.96 5.93
N PRO A 379 -18.58 1.71 5.82
CA PRO A 379 -19.57 1.55 4.77
C PRO A 379 -19.01 1.54 3.34
N GLY A 380 -17.99 2.36 3.07
CA GLY A 380 -17.35 2.41 1.76
C GLY A 380 -16.69 1.09 1.32
N ARG A 381 -16.26 0.26 2.27
CA ARG A 381 -15.67 -1.06 1.97
C ARG A 381 -16.71 -2.09 1.56
N TYR A 382 -17.94 -1.96 2.06
CA TYR A 382 -19.05 -2.80 1.63
C TYR A 382 -19.64 -2.39 0.28
N SER A 383 -19.43 -1.14 -0.15
CA SER A 383 -20.13 -0.59 -1.29
C SER A 383 -19.92 -1.38 -2.59
N SER A 384 -18.72 -1.96 -2.80
CA SER A 384 -18.47 -2.78 -3.98
C SER A 384 -19.26 -4.09 -3.93
N ARG A 385 -19.24 -4.80 -2.80
CA ARG A 385 -20.00 -6.03 -2.63
C ARG A 385 -21.51 -5.78 -2.67
N LEU A 386 -21.97 -4.69 -2.04
CA LEU A 386 -23.35 -4.25 -2.12
C LEU A 386 -23.78 -3.95 -3.56
N HIS A 387 -22.90 -3.37 -4.36
CA HIS A 387 -23.18 -3.10 -5.77
C HIS A 387 -23.41 -4.40 -6.56
N ASP A 388 -22.54 -5.40 -6.39
CA ASP A 388 -22.67 -6.70 -7.06
C ASP A 388 -24.03 -7.37 -6.71
N GLU A 389 -24.38 -7.41 -5.43
CA GLU A 389 -25.65 -7.98 -4.95
C GLU A 389 -26.88 -7.22 -5.48
N VAL A 390 -26.82 -5.87 -5.48
CA VAL A 390 -27.90 -5.02 -6.02
C VAL A 390 -28.03 -5.22 -7.53
N HIS A 391 -26.91 -5.30 -8.27
CA HIS A 391 -26.91 -5.57 -9.69
C HIS A 391 -27.56 -6.94 -10.02
N GLU A 392 -27.15 -8.00 -9.31
CA GLU A 392 -27.73 -9.33 -9.46
C GLU A 392 -29.23 -9.35 -9.14
N LEU A 393 -29.65 -8.67 -8.06
CA LEU A 393 -31.05 -8.61 -7.65
C LEU A 393 -31.95 -7.88 -8.66
N LEU A 394 -31.47 -6.75 -9.21
CA LEU A 394 -32.24 -5.92 -10.11
C LEU A 394 -32.13 -6.36 -11.58
N ASN A 395 -31.04 -7.04 -11.95
CA ASN A 395 -30.70 -7.44 -13.31
C ASN A 395 -30.80 -6.26 -14.31
N GLU A 396 -30.36 -5.09 -13.89
CA GLU A 396 -30.33 -3.84 -14.67
C GLU A 396 -29.02 -3.12 -14.43
N ASP A 397 -28.68 -2.13 -15.31
CA ASP A 397 -27.52 -1.28 -15.09
C ASP A 397 -27.76 -0.35 -13.87
N VAL A 398 -26.84 -0.38 -12.90
CA VAL A 398 -26.98 0.26 -11.59
C VAL A 398 -25.86 1.23 -11.28
N VAL A 399 -26.22 2.35 -10.65
CA VAL A 399 -25.34 3.19 -9.84
C VAL A 399 -25.76 3.03 -8.39
N LEU A 400 -24.88 2.48 -7.57
CA LEU A 400 -25.07 2.40 -6.13
C LEU A 400 -24.42 3.60 -5.45
N ILE A 401 -25.16 4.31 -4.64
CA ILE A 401 -24.70 5.44 -3.81
C ILE A 401 -24.88 5.03 -2.35
N VAL A 402 -23.78 4.91 -1.63
CA VAL A 402 -23.76 4.60 -0.20
C VAL A 402 -23.23 5.82 0.53
N HIS A 403 -23.99 6.36 1.48
CA HIS A 403 -23.52 7.49 2.27
C HIS A 403 -23.57 7.23 3.78
N TYR A 404 -22.63 7.83 4.48
CA TYR A 404 -22.51 7.77 5.93
C TYR A 404 -21.79 9.01 6.45
N ALA A 405 -22.39 9.68 7.43
CA ALA A 405 -21.86 10.92 7.99
C ALA A 405 -21.58 11.95 6.89
N ASN A 406 -20.33 12.26 6.60
CA ASN A 406 -19.88 13.21 5.60
C ASN A 406 -19.19 12.56 4.39
N SER A 407 -19.44 11.28 4.12
CA SER A 407 -18.81 10.51 3.07
C SER A 407 -19.84 9.87 2.15
N ILE A 408 -19.64 9.99 0.84
CA ILE A 408 -20.45 9.35 -0.21
C ILE A 408 -19.53 8.40 -0.97
N SER A 409 -19.91 7.13 -1.06
CA SER A 409 -19.26 6.12 -1.90
C SER A 409 -20.14 5.82 -3.09
N ILE A 410 -19.56 5.80 -4.28
CA ILE A 410 -20.26 5.58 -5.54
C ILE A 410 -19.67 4.34 -6.18
N ARG A 411 -20.54 3.45 -6.65
CA ARG A 411 -20.19 2.29 -7.47
C ARG A 411 -21.11 2.24 -8.66
N MET A 412 -20.59 1.87 -9.81
CA MET A 412 -21.40 1.79 -11.03
C MET A 412 -20.93 0.69 -11.97
N ASP A 413 -21.86 0.17 -12.71
CA ASP A 413 -21.56 -0.81 -13.76
C ASP A 413 -20.67 -0.25 -14.86
N LYS A 414 -19.79 -1.09 -15.42
CA LYS A 414 -18.91 -0.73 -16.54
C LYS A 414 -19.63 -0.13 -17.74
N LYS A 415 -20.89 -0.47 -17.95
CA LYS A 415 -21.70 0.09 -19.03
C LYS A 415 -22.11 1.52 -18.72
N VAL A 416 -22.42 1.82 -17.45
CA VAL A 416 -22.76 3.18 -17.01
C VAL A 416 -21.51 4.06 -17.03
N SER A 417 -20.36 3.55 -16.55
CA SER A 417 -19.10 4.32 -16.51
C SER A 417 -18.58 4.73 -17.90
N LYS A 418 -18.97 4.03 -18.97
CA LYS A 418 -18.70 4.44 -20.36
C LYS A 418 -19.55 5.63 -20.81
N SER A 419 -20.69 5.86 -20.20
CA SER A 419 -21.64 6.94 -20.54
C SER A 419 -21.46 8.17 -19.64
N ILE A 420 -20.93 7.96 -18.42
CA ILE A 420 -20.79 8.99 -17.39
C ILE A 420 -19.36 8.98 -16.86
N ASN A 421 -18.73 10.13 -16.90
CA ASN A 421 -17.43 10.32 -16.26
C ASN A 421 -17.63 10.82 -14.82
N ILE A 422 -17.65 9.90 -13.85
CA ILE A 422 -17.86 10.26 -12.43
C ILE A 422 -16.75 11.15 -11.89
N LEU A 423 -15.51 10.99 -12.37
CA LEU A 423 -14.39 11.82 -11.92
C LEU A 423 -14.57 13.27 -12.36
N SER A 424 -15.05 13.50 -13.59
CA SER A 424 -15.38 14.86 -14.07
C SER A 424 -16.54 15.50 -13.29
N ILE A 425 -17.54 14.70 -12.89
CA ILE A 425 -18.62 15.17 -12.01
C ILE A 425 -18.06 15.61 -10.66
N ILE A 426 -17.22 14.78 -10.05
CA ILE A 426 -16.58 15.08 -8.77
C ILE A 426 -15.72 16.34 -8.86
N ASP A 427 -14.93 16.49 -9.91
CA ASP A 427 -14.09 17.67 -10.11
C ASP A 427 -14.93 18.94 -10.33
N ASN A 428 -16.03 18.83 -11.07
CA ASN A 428 -16.99 19.93 -11.21
C ASN A 428 -17.64 20.30 -9.86
N MET A 429 -18.03 19.31 -9.06
CA MET A 429 -18.56 19.54 -7.71
C MET A 429 -17.52 20.21 -6.81
N LYS A 430 -16.28 19.76 -6.81
CA LYS A 430 -15.17 20.39 -6.07
C LYS A 430 -14.93 21.85 -6.46
N ALA A 431 -15.00 22.14 -7.75
CA ALA A 431 -14.77 23.49 -8.27
C ALA A 431 -15.92 24.47 -7.96
N ASN A 432 -17.16 23.98 -7.83
CA ASN A 432 -18.34 24.82 -7.74
C ASN A 432 -19.10 24.74 -6.41
N LYS A 433 -18.67 23.86 -5.48
CA LYS A 433 -19.35 23.62 -4.21
C LYS A 433 -18.34 23.63 -3.05
N ASP A 434 -18.27 24.71 -2.31
CA ASP A 434 -17.32 24.91 -1.20
C ASP A 434 -17.44 23.84 -0.09
N TYR A 435 -18.58 23.16 0.00
CA TYR A 435 -18.78 22.06 0.95
C TYR A 435 -18.21 20.72 0.50
N VAL A 436 -17.77 20.58 -0.75
CA VAL A 436 -17.07 19.38 -1.23
C VAL A 436 -15.58 19.50 -0.93
N LEU A 437 -15.14 18.81 0.12
CA LEU A 437 -13.78 18.92 0.65
C LEU A 437 -12.76 18.14 -0.16
N ASN A 438 -13.18 16.95 -0.63
CA ASN A 438 -12.32 16.04 -1.39
C ASN A 438 -13.17 15.03 -2.18
N GLY A 439 -12.57 14.38 -3.16
CA GLY A 439 -13.19 13.29 -3.90
C GLY A 439 -12.30 12.80 -5.03
N GLY A 440 -12.51 11.54 -5.41
CA GLY A 440 -11.74 10.88 -6.45
C GLY A 440 -12.00 9.38 -6.45
N GLY A 441 -11.18 8.63 -7.20
CA GLY A 441 -11.29 7.18 -7.35
C GLY A 441 -11.08 6.73 -8.79
N HIS A 442 -11.83 5.73 -9.20
CA HIS A 442 -11.84 5.15 -10.55
C HIS A 442 -13.17 5.42 -11.25
N MET A 443 -13.25 5.11 -12.54
CA MET A 443 -14.46 5.33 -13.33
C MET A 443 -15.69 4.55 -12.80
N GLU A 444 -15.48 3.38 -12.23
CA GLU A 444 -16.52 2.53 -11.67
C GLU A 444 -16.69 2.66 -10.16
N ALA A 445 -15.69 3.28 -9.47
CA ALA A 445 -15.64 3.30 -8.01
C ALA A 445 -15.04 4.62 -7.51
N ALA A 446 -15.87 5.51 -6.99
CA ALA A 446 -15.45 6.83 -6.54
C ALA A 446 -15.99 7.15 -5.14
N SER A 447 -15.41 8.16 -4.51
CA SER A 447 -15.90 8.69 -3.24
C SER A 447 -15.83 10.21 -3.20
N ILE A 448 -16.72 10.81 -2.40
CA ILE A 448 -16.79 12.25 -2.14
C ILE A 448 -16.78 12.44 -0.62
N LYS A 449 -15.97 13.39 -0.16
CA LYS A 449 -15.95 13.86 1.22
C LYS A 449 -16.51 15.26 1.28
N VAL A 450 -17.51 15.48 2.12
CA VAL A 450 -18.18 16.78 2.28
C VAL A 450 -17.98 17.35 3.67
N ALA A 451 -18.23 18.65 3.83
CA ALA A 451 -18.28 19.29 5.14
C ALA A 451 -19.45 18.75 5.96
N ASP A 452 -19.31 18.76 7.27
CA ASP A 452 -20.34 18.27 8.17
C ASP A 452 -21.65 19.07 7.99
N GLY A 453 -22.76 18.35 7.85
CA GLY A 453 -24.09 18.93 7.66
C GLY A 453 -24.50 19.19 6.20
N TYR A 454 -23.61 18.92 5.22
CA TYR A 454 -23.87 19.16 3.79
C TYR A 454 -24.07 17.89 2.95
N ILE A 455 -24.36 16.77 3.61
CA ILE A 455 -24.48 15.48 2.90
C ILE A 455 -25.67 15.47 1.95
N ASP A 456 -26.82 16.05 2.33
CA ASP A 456 -28.01 16.08 1.52
C ASP A 456 -27.85 16.99 0.29
N GLU A 457 -27.27 18.17 0.47
CA GLU A 457 -26.97 19.09 -0.66
C GLU A 457 -25.98 18.48 -1.66
N ALA A 458 -25.02 17.72 -1.16
CA ALA A 458 -24.08 17.02 -2.02
C ALA A 458 -24.74 15.85 -2.77
N LEU A 459 -25.62 15.12 -2.13
CA LEU A 459 -26.41 14.07 -2.78
C LEU A 459 -27.33 14.65 -3.83
N ASP A 460 -28.07 15.73 -3.53
CA ASP A 460 -28.96 16.37 -4.50
C ASP A 460 -28.18 16.88 -5.75
N ALA A 461 -27.00 17.47 -5.53
CA ALA A 461 -26.13 17.89 -6.62
C ALA A 461 -25.62 16.68 -7.45
N LEU A 462 -25.20 15.60 -6.80
CA LEU A 462 -24.76 14.38 -7.48
C LEU A 462 -25.89 13.74 -8.27
N PHE A 463 -27.09 13.64 -7.71
CA PHE A 463 -28.27 13.09 -8.40
C PHE A 463 -28.65 13.91 -9.63
N ALA A 464 -28.58 15.23 -9.56
CA ALA A 464 -28.84 16.09 -10.72
C ALA A 464 -27.84 15.82 -11.86
N GLU A 465 -26.55 15.66 -11.55
CA GLU A 465 -25.52 15.29 -12.54
C GLU A 465 -25.73 13.86 -13.11
N LEU A 466 -26.30 12.96 -12.33
CA LEU A 466 -26.67 11.62 -12.77
C LEU A 466 -28.04 11.56 -13.49
N GLY A 467 -28.67 12.70 -13.74
CA GLY A 467 -29.93 12.81 -14.46
C GLY A 467 -31.14 12.27 -13.69
N ALA A 468 -31.14 12.42 -12.37
CA ALA A 468 -32.25 12.02 -11.51
C ALA A 468 -32.62 13.14 -10.52
N ASP A 469 -33.88 13.13 -10.08
CA ASP A 469 -34.35 13.99 -9.00
C ASP A 469 -34.52 13.15 -7.73
N ARG A 470 -33.75 13.46 -6.68
CA ARG A 470 -33.80 12.75 -5.40
C ARG A 470 -35.05 13.07 -4.60
N ASN A 471 -35.74 14.15 -4.95
CA ASN A 471 -36.94 14.64 -4.27
C ASN A 471 -38.25 14.29 -5.04
N ALA A 472 -38.16 13.57 -6.16
CA ALA A 472 -39.30 13.20 -7.00
C ALA A 472 -40.10 11.99 -6.49
#